data_e3fe333c2aa539d570fb523185f9177e
#
_entry.id   e3fe333c2aa539d570fb523185f9177e
#
_cell.length_a   1.000
_cell.length_b   1.000
_cell.length_c   1.000
_cell.angle_alpha   90.00
_cell.angle_beta   90.00
_cell.angle_gamma   90.00
#
_symmetry.space_group_name_H-M   'P 1'
#
loop_
_entity.id
_entity.type
_entity.pdbx_description
1 polymer ?
#
loop_
_entity_poly.entity_id
_entity_poly.type
_entity_poly.pdbx_seq_one_letter_code
_entity_poly.pdbx_strand_id
1 'polypeptide(L)'
;MVLNRIVAVSRESEIQQLARRIGREVFAADNIAEAFDIIRTADPDLIIIDTNIGLCDVRQFLDIHLTQNKNPENVPVVIVACGQTGTDSSEEFIRVGACDYINGPQDYHRLELIAAQIKNKSQTETENSGKNLKDFFAEDCAAAASIVGLSKAILNNLKMIKLVAASRCNPVLIVGETGTGKELAARAIHNLRHQNEPFVAVNCAALTANLLESELFGHAKGSFTSADSEKTGLMELAGSGTIFLDEISEMPIDLQAKILRVLQEKTFRKVGGIKNIPCNSTIIASSNRNLQKETQANRFRLDLYYRLNICPVVIPPLRAHDRRDDIPILAQYFLRTSTLCPDKKGKITSLTKLALEALQKHDWPGNVRELRNVIERAILLETTEKIGLGSILINPADCNELAAAPSAGHVREFSLAKAEQQLIGRALKETGWQKTHAAALLGITRATLYAKVKQYNIKKNSNNDPTDELTEAENESQTEEFSSFSPEPAEVI
;
A
#
# COMPACT_ATOMS: atom_id res chain seq x y z
N MET A 1 -21.82 -1.44 32.08
CA MET A 1 -20.95 -1.44 30.87
C MET A 1 -21.45 -2.52 29.92
N VAL A 2 -21.68 -2.23 28.63
CA VAL A 2 -22.44 -3.10 27.74
C VAL A 2 -21.57 -3.47 26.53
N LEU A 3 -21.47 -4.75 26.16
CA LEU A 3 -20.87 -5.27 24.94
C LEU A 3 -21.76 -4.93 23.73
N ASN A 4 -21.23 -5.00 22.49
CA ASN A 4 -22.04 -4.66 21.31
C ASN A 4 -22.98 -5.81 20.95
N ARG A 5 -22.45 -7.02 20.76
CA ARG A 5 -23.22 -8.19 20.29
C ARG A 5 -22.95 -9.42 21.13
N ILE A 6 -24.00 -10.09 21.60
CA ILE A 6 -23.90 -11.31 22.38
C ILE A 6 -24.79 -12.37 21.75
N VAL A 7 -24.29 -13.60 21.66
CA VAL A 7 -25.11 -14.78 21.32
C VAL A 7 -25.38 -15.56 22.58
N ALA A 8 -26.64 -15.76 22.89
CA ALA A 8 -27.10 -16.56 24.04
C ALA A 8 -27.79 -17.83 23.51
N VAL A 9 -27.15 -18.99 23.78
CA VAL A 9 -27.65 -20.29 23.36
C VAL A 9 -28.33 -20.93 24.58
N SER A 10 -29.61 -20.65 24.77
CA SER A 10 -30.41 -21.13 25.91
C SER A 10 -31.89 -21.02 25.61
N ARG A 11 -32.65 -22.00 26.11
CA ARG A 11 -34.12 -21.97 26.12
C ARG A 11 -34.68 -21.25 27.35
N GLU A 12 -33.84 -20.90 28.31
CA GLU A 12 -34.26 -20.25 29.55
C GLU A 12 -34.31 -18.73 29.40
N SER A 13 -35.43 -18.15 29.78
CA SER A 13 -35.63 -16.71 29.72
C SER A 13 -34.71 -15.92 30.64
N GLU A 14 -34.23 -16.51 31.71
CA GLU A 14 -33.33 -15.88 32.69
C GLU A 14 -31.95 -15.58 32.06
N ILE A 15 -31.36 -16.53 31.35
CA ILE A 15 -30.07 -16.35 30.68
C ILE A 15 -30.18 -15.33 29.57
N GLN A 16 -31.27 -15.32 28.81
CA GLN A 16 -31.53 -14.32 27.80
C GLN A 16 -31.67 -12.91 28.39
N GLN A 17 -32.35 -12.78 29.56
CA GLN A 17 -32.44 -11.51 30.28
C GLN A 17 -31.09 -11.06 30.82
N LEU A 18 -30.27 -11.99 31.31
CA LEU A 18 -28.91 -11.73 31.78
C LEU A 18 -28.03 -11.21 30.63
N ALA A 19 -28.09 -11.87 29.48
CA ALA A 19 -27.38 -11.42 28.28
C ALA A 19 -27.80 -10.00 27.88
N ARG A 20 -29.08 -9.64 27.96
CA ARG A 20 -29.61 -8.29 27.68
C ARG A 20 -29.13 -7.20 28.64
N ARG A 21 -28.70 -7.57 29.87
CA ARG A 21 -28.10 -6.60 30.81
C ARG A 21 -26.67 -6.24 30.45
N ILE A 22 -25.94 -7.14 29.79
CA ILE A 22 -24.52 -6.98 29.45
C ILE A 22 -24.27 -6.72 27.99
N GLY A 23 -25.26 -6.90 27.09
CA GLY A 23 -25.17 -6.68 25.63
C GLY A 23 -26.18 -5.65 25.10
N ARG A 24 -25.79 -4.89 24.08
CA ARG A 24 -26.68 -3.99 23.33
C ARG A 24 -27.62 -4.75 22.38
N GLU A 25 -27.04 -5.68 21.64
CA GLU A 25 -27.74 -6.55 20.70
C GLU A 25 -27.55 -7.99 21.20
N VAL A 26 -28.62 -8.70 21.49
CA VAL A 26 -28.59 -10.06 21.96
C VAL A 26 -29.34 -10.94 20.99
N PHE A 27 -28.65 -11.90 20.44
CA PHE A 27 -29.19 -12.93 19.58
C PHE A 27 -29.42 -14.20 20.41
N ALA A 28 -30.64 -14.65 20.46
CA ALA A 28 -31.00 -15.90 21.15
C ALA A 28 -31.05 -17.04 20.15
N ALA A 29 -30.49 -18.20 20.54
CA ALA A 29 -30.55 -19.45 19.78
C ALA A 29 -31.08 -20.56 20.71
N ASP A 30 -32.00 -21.38 20.21
CA ASP A 30 -32.59 -22.47 20.96
C ASP A 30 -31.80 -23.79 20.84
N ASN A 31 -30.89 -23.85 19.88
CA ASN A 31 -30.03 -24.98 19.59
C ASN A 31 -28.67 -24.56 18.99
N ILE A 32 -27.74 -25.52 18.96
CA ILE A 32 -26.37 -25.31 18.48
C ILE A 32 -26.29 -25.00 16.99
N ALA A 33 -27.13 -25.61 16.13
CA ALA A 33 -27.12 -25.37 14.70
C ALA A 33 -27.48 -23.90 14.36
N GLU A 34 -28.54 -23.41 15.00
CA GLU A 34 -28.98 -22.01 14.91
C GLU A 34 -27.91 -21.05 15.45
N ALA A 35 -27.22 -21.42 16.54
CA ALA A 35 -26.14 -20.64 17.08
C ALA A 35 -24.97 -20.45 16.09
N PHE A 36 -24.59 -21.49 15.36
CA PHE A 36 -23.52 -21.36 14.32
C PHE A 36 -23.92 -20.45 13.17
N ASP A 37 -25.18 -20.48 12.73
CA ASP A 37 -25.67 -19.59 11.67
C ASP A 37 -25.67 -18.13 12.13
N ILE A 38 -26.08 -17.88 13.38
CA ILE A 38 -26.04 -16.55 13.99
C ILE A 38 -24.61 -16.06 14.18
N ILE A 39 -23.69 -16.90 14.67
CA ILE A 39 -22.27 -16.53 14.87
C ILE A 39 -21.61 -16.11 13.57
N ARG A 40 -21.90 -16.80 12.46
CA ARG A 40 -21.37 -16.47 11.13
C ARG A 40 -21.84 -15.13 10.61
N THR A 41 -23.04 -14.71 10.98
CA THR A 41 -23.66 -13.48 10.46
C THR A 41 -23.51 -12.29 11.40
N ALA A 42 -23.51 -12.52 12.72
CA ALA A 42 -23.55 -11.46 13.73
C ALA A 42 -22.18 -11.02 14.26
N ASP A 43 -21.12 -11.85 14.10
CA ASP A 43 -19.76 -11.60 14.63
C ASP A 43 -19.79 -11.12 16.10
N PRO A 44 -20.15 -12.02 17.06
CA PRO A 44 -20.43 -11.63 18.45
C PRO A 44 -19.15 -11.36 19.25
N ASP A 45 -19.24 -10.47 20.25
CA ASP A 45 -18.17 -10.19 21.21
C ASP A 45 -18.09 -11.27 22.32
N LEU A 46 -19.21 -11.98 22.59
CA LEU A 46 -19.31 -13.00 23.63
C LEU A 46 -20.38 -14.03 23.25
N ILE A 47 -20.08 -15.28 23.51
CA ILE A 47 -21.04 -16.40 23.38
C ILE A 47 -21.34 -16.96 24.77
N ILE A 48 -22.61 -17.07 25.12
CA ILE A 48 -23.09 -17.66 26.36
C ILE A 48 -23.85 -18.94 26.02
N ILE A 49 -23.47 -20.07 26.61
CA ILE A 49 -24.09 -21.36 26.34
C ILE A 49 -24.62 -21.98 27.66
N ASP A 50 -25.87 -22.41 27.62
CA ASP A 50 -26.51 -23.09 28.72
C ASP A 50 -26.25 -24.60 28.65
N THR A 51 -25.89 -25.21 29.78
CA THR A 51 -25.73 -26.67 29.89
C THR A 51 -27.01 -27.46 29.71
N ASN A 52 -28.21 -26.85 29.91
CA ASN A 52 -29.51 -27.50 29.72
C ASN A 52 -29.80 -27.90 28.25
N ILE A 53 -28.99 -27.41 27.29
CA ILE A 53 -29.10 -27.86 25.90
C ILE A 53 -28.58 -29.30 25.74
N GLY A 54 -27.67 -29.73 26.59
CA GLY A 54 -27.05 -31.06 26.62
C GLY A 54 -25.52 -30.98 26.69
N LEU A 55 -24.91 -31.68 27.65
CA LEU A 55 -23.47 -31.65 27.90
C LEU A 55 -22.65 -32.12 26.68
N CYS A 56 -23.16 -33.13 25.96
CA CYS A 56 -22.52 -33.62 24.71
C CYS A 56 -22.55 -32.55 23.59
N ASP A 57 -23.66 -31.83 23.50
CA ASP A 57 -23.88 -30.81 22.49
C ASP A 57 -22.98 -29.58 22.73
N VAL A 58 -22.82 -29.20 24.01
CA VAL A 58 -21.91 -28.12 24.43
C VAL A 58 -20.45 -28.46 24.09
N ARG A 59 -20.01 -29.72 24.33
CA ARG A 59 -18.67 -30.18 23.95
C ARG A 59 -18.47 -30.12 22.45
N GLN A 60 -19.40 -30.65 21.69
CA GLN A 60 -19.33 -30.65 20.24
C GLN A 60 -19.26 -29.23 19.67
N PHE A 61 -19.99 -28.29 20.27
CA PHE A 61 -19.92 -26.88 19.92
C PHE A 61 -18.51 -26.30 20.16
N LEU A 62 -17.94 -26.54 21.35
CA LEU A 62 -16.59 -26.05 21.67
C LEU A 62 -15.54 -26.61 20.70
N ASP A 63 -15.58 -27.92 20.41
CA ASP A 63 -14.64 -28.57 19.48
C ASP A 63 -14.76 -28.01 18.09
N ILE A 64 -15.97 -27.77 17.57
CA ILE A 64 -16.20 -27.18 16.25
C ILE A 64 -15.78 -25.71 16.25
N HIS A 65 -16.12 -24.96 17.29
CA HIS A 65 -15.78 -23.53 17.38
C HIS A 65 -14.26 -23.31 17.42
N LEU A 66 -13.53 -24.15 18.16
CA LEU A 66 -12.07 -24.10 18.23
C LEU A 66 -11.38 -24.54 16.93
N THR A 67 -11.97 -25.52 16.21
CA THR A 67 -11.39 -26.00 14.93
C THR A 67 -11.68 -25.07 13.76
N GLN A 68 -12.82 -24.41 13.74
CA GLN A 68 -13.20 -23.50 12.64
C GLN A 68 -12.63 -22.08 12.78
N ASN A 69 -12.43 -21.59 14.00
CA ASN A 69 -11.80 -20.30 14.26
C ASN A 69 -10.30 -20.47 14.47
N LYS A 70 -9.48 -20.06 13.50
CA LYS A 70 -8.02 -20.10 13.58
C LYS A 70 -7.42 -19.26 14.72
N ASN A 71 -8.22 -18.40 15.39
CA ASN A 71 -7.88 -17.65 16.58
C ASN A 71 -9.00 -17.81 17.64
N PRO A 72 -8.96 -18.85 18.48
CA PRO A 72 -9.96 -19.09 19.51
C PRO A 72 -10.00 -17.99 20.60
N GLU A 73 -9.00 -17.13 20.66
CA GLU A 73 -8.97 -16.00 21.61
C GLU A 73 -9.89 -14.84 21.20
N ASN A 74 -10.41 -14.80 19.96
CA ASN A 74 -11.18 -13.65 19.48
C ASN A 74 -12.65 -13.63 19.94
N VAL A 75 -13.28 -14.78 20.16
CA VAL A 75 -14.67 -14.84 20.63
C VAL A 75 -14.77 -15.75 21.86
N PRO A 76 -14.74 -15.17 23.06
CA PRO A 76 -14.83 -15.96 24.30
C PRO A 76 -16.19 -16.65 24.45
N VAL A 77 -16.16 -17.90 24.86
CA VAL A 77 -17.34 -18.72 25.16
C VAL A 77 -17.44 -18.90 26.67
N VAL A 78 -18.56 -18.51 27.26
CA VAL A 78 -18.87 -18.72 28.68
C VAL A 78 -19.99 -19.72 28.78
N ILE A 79 -19.80 -20.75 29.65
CA ILE A 79 -20.78 -21.78 29.91
C ILE A 79 -21.52 -21.45 31.21
N VAL A 80 -22.85 -21.51 31.17
CA VAL A 80 -23.73 -21.29 32.33
C VAL A 80 -24.44 -22.58 32.66
N ALA A 81 -24.29 -23.06 33.88
CA ALA A 81 -25.01 -24.23 34.40
C ALA A 81 -26.24 -23.76 35.17
N CYS A 82 -27.42 -24.11 34.70
CA CYS A 82 -28.67 -23.94 35.41
C CYS A 82 -29.07 -25.28 36.02
N GLY A 83 -28.59 -25.61 37.23
CA GLY A 83 -28.97 -26.84 37.96
C GLY A 83 -27.79 -27.49 38.70
N GLN A 84 -28.08 -28.51 39.53
CA GLN A 84 -27.07 -29.27 40.30
C GLN A 84 -26.26 -30.21 39.38
N THR A 85 -25.42 -29.67 38.50
CA THR A 85 -24.40 -30.46 37.82
C THR A 85 -23.10 -30.33 38.61
N GLY A 86 -22.50 -31.48 38.99
CA GLY A 86 -21.36 -31.53 39.90
C GLY A 86 -20.13 -30.75 39.45
N THR A 87 -19.27 -30.42 40.41
CA THR A 87 -18.00 -29.68 40.28
C THR A 87 -17.03 -30.27 39.26
N ASP A 88 -17.14 -31.55 38.90
CA ASP A 88 -16.26 -32.21 37.92
C ASP A 88 -16.43 -31.73 36.47
N SER A 89 -17.61 -31.22 36.14
CA SER A 89 -17.91 -30.73 34.77
C SER A 89 -17.24 -29.36 34.43
N SER A 90 -16.98 -28.53 35.43
CA SER A 90 -16.42 -27.19 35.26
C SER A 90 -14.97 -27.21 34.75
N GLU A 91 -14.13 -28.08 35.33
CA GLU A 91 -12.71 -28.19 34.88
C GLU A 91 -12.59 -28.75 33.47
N GLU A 92 -13.53 -29.62 33.10
CA GLU A 92 -13.52 -30.27 31.79
C GLU A 92 -13.85 -29.30 30.70
N PHE A 93 -14.85 -28.42 30.84
CA PHE A 93 -15.19 -27.41 29.84
C PHE A 93 -14.13 -26.32 29.68
N ILE A 94 -13.46 -25.93 30.76
CA ILE A 94 -12.33 -25.00 30.70
C ILE A 94 -11.14 -25.64 29.97
N ARG A 95 -10.86 -26.94 30.16
CA ARG A 95 -9.81 -27.66 29.42
C ARG A 95 -10.11 -27.78 27.91
N VAL A 96 -11.38 -27.89 27.54
CA VAL A 96 -11.85 -27.95 26.15
C VAL A 96 -11.83 -26.56 25.49
N GLY A 97 -11.69 -25.46 26.27
CA GLY A 97 -11.49 -24.12 25.71
C GLY A 97 -12.58 -23.11 26.04
N ALA A 98 -13.46 -23.39 26.98
CA ALA A 98 -14.36 -22.36 27.50
C ALA A 98 -13.57 -21.30 28.28
N CYS A 99 -13.96 -20.03 28.14
CA CYS A 99 -13.34 -18.90 28.82
C CYS A 99 -13.64 -18.91 30.34
N ASP A 100 -14.85 -19.24 30.68
CA ASP A 100 -15.29 -19.41 32.11
C ASP A 100 -16.51 -20.33 32.21
N TYR A 101 -16.77 -20.81 33.41
CA TYR A 101 -17.91 -21.65 33.75
C TYR A 101 -18.63 -21.04 34.95
N ILE A 102 -19.94 -20.79 34.83
CA ILE A 102 -20.77 -20.14 35.83
C ILE A 102 -21.76 -21.16 36.43
N ASN A 103 -21.68 -21.34 37.71
CA ASN A 103 -22.47 -22.35 38.41
C ASN A 103 -23.70 -21.74 39.11
N GLY A 104 -24.72 -21.42 38.30
CA GLY A 104 -26.02 -20.96 38.80
C GLY A 104 -26.10 -19.45 39.08
N PRO A 105 -27.29 -19.00 39.62
CA PRO A 105 -27.60 -17.58 39.76
C PRO A 105 -26.69 -16.79 40.71
N GLN A 106 -26.03 -17.47 41.64
CA GLN A 106 -25.14 -16.83 42.61
C GLN A 106 -23.87 -16.26 41.97
N ASP A 107 -23.45 -16.83 40.84
CA ASP A 107 -22.23 -16.46 40.13
C ASP A 107 -22.48 -15.55 38.92
N TYR A 108 -23.71 -15.11 38.67
CA TYR A 108 -24.04 -14.26 37.50
C TYR A 108 -23.31 -12.93 37.49
N HIS A 109 -22.88 -12.42 38.67
CA HIS A 109 -22.03 -11.22 38.76
C HIS A 109 -20.67 -11.38 38.03
N ARG A 110 -20.17 -12.62 37.86
CA ARG A 110 -18.93 -12.91 37.13
C ARG A 110 -19.07 -12.62 35.63
N LEU A 111 -20.28 -12.80 35.05
CA LEU A 111 -20.52 -12.40 33.65
C LEU A 111 -20.32 -10.93 33.42
N GLU A 112 -20.69 -10.06 34.35
CA GLU A 112 -20.48 -8.62 34.26
C GLU A 112 -18.98 -8.29 34.32
N LEU A 113 -18.21 -9.02 35.15
CA LEU A 113 -16.75 -8.87 35.23
C LEU A 113 -16.07 -9.33 33.94
N ILE A 114 -16.50 -10.47 33.38
CA ILE A 114 -15.98 -10.99 32.09
C ILE A 114 -16.30 -10.02 30.97
N ALA A 115 -17.52 -9.49 30.89
CA ALA A 115 -17.90 -8.48 29.88
C ALA A 115 -17.05 -7.20 30.01
N ALA A 116 -16.74 -6.77 31.24
CA ALA A 116 -15.84 -5.64 31.47
C ALA A 116 -14.40 -5.93 31.04
N GLN A 117 -13.90 -7.15 31.27
CA GLN A 117 -12.57 -7.59 30.85
C GLN A 117 -12.46 -7.66 29.34
N ILE A 118 -13.45 -8.24 28.63
CA ILE A 118 -13.50 -8.32 27.16
C ILE A 118 -13.50 -6.91 26.57
N LYS A 119 -14.31 -6.01 27.11
CA LYS A 119 -14.37 -4.62 26.66
C LYS A 119 -13.04 -3.87 26.89
N ASN A 120 -12.40 -4.08 28.03
CA ASN A 120 -11.08 -3.50 28.31
C ASN A 120 -10.02 -4.11 27.40
N LYS A 121 -10.07 -5.40 27.08
CA LYS A 121 -9.18 -6.08 26.12
C LYS A 121 -9.37 -5.51 24.71
N SER A 122 -10.62 -5.35 24.26
CA SER A 122 -10.95 -4.72 22.96
C SER A 122 -10.53 -3.25 22.89
N GLN A 123 -10.64 -2.48 23.99
CA GLN A 123 -10.15 -1.12 24.08
C GLN A 123 -8.61 -1.06 24.09
N THR A 124 -7.95 -2.01 24.77
CA THR A 124 -6.48 -2.12 24.82
C THR A 124 -5.91 -2.57 23.46
N GLU A 125 -6.61 -3.41 22.72
CA GLU A 125 -6.24 -3.82 21.35
C GLU A 125 -6.45 -2.67 20.35
N THR A 126 -7.52 -1.88 20.49
CA THR A 126 -7.74 -0.66 19.70
C THR A 126 -6.71 0.43 20.07
N GLU A 127 -6.35 0.57 21.34
CA GLU A 127 -5.28 1.46 21.79
C GLU A 127 -3.88 0.95 21.39
N ASN A 128 -3.63 -0.36 21.39
CA ASN A 128 -2.37 -0.94 20.92
C ASN A 128 -2.23 -0.85 19.39
N SER A 129 -3.30 -1.01 18.62
CA SER A 129 -3.29 -0.70 17.19
C SER A 129 -3.01 0.78 16.94
N GLY A 130 -3.57 1.67 17.75
CA GLY A 130 -3.29 3.12 17.70
C GLY A 130 -1.87 3.46 18.16
N LYS A 131 -1.33 2.81 19.19
CA LYS A 131 0.05 2.99 19.64
C LYS A 131 1.05 2.49 18.59
N ASN A 132 0.79 1.35 17.96
CA ASN A 132 1.62 0.83 16.87
C ASN A 132 1.63 1.72 15.61
N LEU A 133 0.57 2.52 15.37
CA LEU A 133 0.55 3.50 14.27
C LEU A 133 1.28 4.79 14.65
N LYS A 134 1.27 5.19 15.92
CA LYS A 134 2.00 6.39 16.38
C LYS A 134 3.52 6.27 16.20
N ASP A 135 4.08 5.06 16.24
CA ASP A 135 5.50 4.81 16.05
C ASP A 135 6.03 5.19 14.64
N PHE A 136 5.12 5.36 13.66
CA PHE A 136 5.46 5.82 12.32
C PHE A 136 5.57 7.34 12.19
N PHE A 137 5.13 8.09 13.21
CA PHE A 137 5.07 9.54 13.18
C PHE A 137 6.03 10.13 14.19
N ALA A 138 6.80 11.10 13.76
CA ALA A 138 7.75 11.79 14.64
C ALA A 138 7.05 12.67 15.69
N GLU A 139 5.84 13.17 15.37
CA GLU A 139 5.11 14.15 16.18
C GLU A 139 3.60 14.11 15.91
N ASP A 140 2.78 14.63 16.84
CA ASP A 140 1.32 14.64 16.69
C ASP A 140 0.84 15.42 15.45
N CYS A 141 1.50 16.51 15.08
CA CYS A 141 1.16 17.25 13.86
C CYS A 141 1.44 16.43 12.58
N ALA A 142 2.46 15.55 12.60
CA ALA A 142 2.75 14.63 11.52
C ALA A 142 1.67 13.53 11.45
N ALA A 143 1.22 13.01 12.59
CA ALA A 143 0.14 12.05 12.67
C ALA A 143 -1.18 12.62 12.12
N ALA A 144 -1.54 13.85 12.51
CA ALA A 144 -2.75 14.53 12.03
C ALA A 144 -2.77 14.77 10.52
N ALA A 145 -1.59 14.91 9.89
CA ALA A 145 -1.46 15.09 8.45
C ALA A 145 -0.98 13.81 7.73
N SER A 146 -0.81 12.69 8.44
CA SER A 146 -0.31 11.41 7.90
C SER A 146 1.09 11.51 7.26
N ILE A 147 1.97 12.36 7.82
CA ILE A 147 3.37 12.48 7.38
C ILE A 147 4.20 11.43 8.11
N VAL A 148 4.50 10.34 7.42
CA VAL A 148 5.28 9.20 7.94
C VAL A 148 6.77 9.43 7.73
N GLY A 149 7.58 9.12 8.74
CA GLY A 149 9.03 9.16 8.71
C GLY A 149 9.66 9.69 9.99
N LEU A 150 10.84 9.19 10.29
CA LEU A 150 11.64 9.53 11.47
C LEU A 150 13.02 10.09 11.10
N SER A 151 13.32 10.18 9.81
CA SER A 151 14.59 10.66 9.30
C SER A 151 14.86 12.12 9.67
N LYS A 152 16.14 12.49 9.71
CA LYS A 152 16.56 13.88 9.96
C LYS A 152 15.95 14.87 8.97
N ALA A 153 15.77 14.44 7.73
CA ALA A 153 15.13 15.24 6.68
C ALA A 153 13.67 15.58 7.03
N ILE A 154 12.88 14.58 7.43
CA ILE A 154 11.48 14.78 7.84
C ILE A 154 11.38 15.61 9.12
N LEU A 155 12.24 15.35 10.12
CA LEU A 155 12.27 16.16 11.35
C LEU A 155 12.53 17.65 11.07
N ASN A 156 13.47 17.94 10.17
CA ASN A 156 13.76 19.32 9.77
C ASN A 156 12.58 19.94 9.01
N ASN A 157 11.91 19.17 8.14
CA ASN A 157 10.70 19.63 7.47
C ASN A 157 9.55 19.92 8.44
N LEU A 158 9.33 19.08 9.44
CA LEU A 158 8.31 19.30 10.46
C LEU A 158 8.60 20.56 11.29
N LYS A 159 9.88 20.82 11.63
CA LYS A 159 10.28 22.08 12.27
C LYS A 159 9.96 23.30 11.40
N MET A 160 10.24 23.21 10.10
CA MET A 160 9.94 24.26 9.13
C MET A 160 8.44 24.48 8.97
N ILE A 161 7.63 23.41 8.88
CA ILE A 161 6.18 23.44 8.82
C ILE A 161 5.61 24.14 10.06
N LYS A 162 6.08 23.80 11.28
CA LYS A 162 5.67 24.46 12.52
C LYS A 162 6.02 25.94 12.56
N LEU A 163 7.25 26.28 12.14
CA LEU A 163 7.71 27.67 12.09
C LEU A 163 6.85 28.49 11.13
N VAL A 164 6.60 27.96 9.93
CA VAL A 164 5.73 28.59 8.93
C VAL A 164 4.29 28.67 9.44
N ALA A 165 3.79 27.64 10.11
CA ALA A 165 2.44 27.63 10.67
C ALA A 165 2.28 28.67 11.81
N ALA A 166 3.27 28.84 12.67
CA ALA A 166 3.27 29.85 13.73
C ALA A 166 3.42 31.29 13.20
N SER A 167 4.09 31.45 12.05
CA SER A 167 4.21 32.72 11.38
C SER A 167 2.89 33.13 10.73
N ARG A 168 2.66 34.43 10.49
CA ARG A 168 1.54 34.92 9.68
C ARG A 168 1.90 35.01 8.19
N CYS A 169 2.89 34.20 7.74
CA CYS A 169 3.35 34.23 6.36
C CYS A 169 2.21 33.77 5.42
N ASN A 170 1.84 34.62 4.47
CA ASN A 170 0.85 34.36 3.45
C ASN A 170 1.26 35.14 2.19
N PRO A 171 1.61 34.49 1.10
CA PRO A 171 1.49 33.03 0.80
C PRO A 171 2.61 32.16 1.38
N VAL A 172 2.40 30.83 1.31
CA VAL A 172 3.40 29.79 1.60
C VAL A 172 3.70 29.02 0.34
N LEU A 173 4.99 28.77 0.04
CA LEU A 173 5.41 27.96 -1.10
C LEU A 173 5.97 26.63 -0.62
N ILE A 174 5.49 25.51 -1.18
CA ILE A 174 6.00 24.16 -0.93
C ILE A 174 6.65 23.64 -2.21
N VAL A 175 7.94 23.32 -2.14
CA VAL A 175 8.71 22.84 -3.29
C VAL A 175 9.17 21.41 -3.05
N GLY A 176 9.05 20.56 -4.05
CA GLY A 176 9.50 19.17 -3.99
C GLY A 176 9.04 18.38 -5.19
N GLU A 177 9.72 17.30 -5.49
CA GLU A 177 9.39 16.43 -6.62
C GLU A 177 7.97 15.84 -6.50
N THR A 178 7.46 15.33 -7.60
CA THR A 178 6.17 14.63 -7.63
C THR A 178 6.19 13.43 -6.68
N GLY A 179 5.12 13.25 -5.90
CA GLY A 179 4.98 12.13 -4.97
C GLY A 179 5.77 12.25 -3.66
N THR A 180 6.38 13.40 -3.33
CA THR A 180 7.13 13.60 -2.07
C THR A 180 6.26 13.88 -0.85
N GLY A 181 4.96 14.22 -1.04
CA GLY A 181 4.01 14.54 0.03
C GLY A 181 3.74 16.04 0.23
N LYS A 182 3.84 16.88 -0.82
CA LYS A 182 3.56 18.33 -0.76
C LYS A 182 2.17 18.67 -0.21
N GLU A 183 1.15 17.92 -0.63
CA GLU A 183 -0.22 18.11 -0.13
C GLU A 183 -0.33 17.81 1.38
N LEU A 184 0.36 16.77 1.87
CA LEU A 184 0.38 16.44 3.30
C LEU A 184 1.02 17.56 4.13
N ALA A 185 2.09 18.18 3.61
CA ALA A 185 2.71 19.34 4.25
C ALA A 185 1.77 20.55 4.26
N ALA A 186 1.01 20.78 3.18
CA ALA A 186 -0.01 21.83 3.13
C ALA A 186 -1.13 21.58 4.16
N ARG A 187 -1.61 20.35 4.28
CA ARG A 187 -2.59 19.94 5.29
C ARG A 187 -2.05 20.10 6.72
N ALA A 188 -0.76 19.78 6.96
CA ALA A 188 -0.13 20.00 8.26
C ALA A 188 -0.11 21.48 8.64
N ILE A 189 0.25 22.38 7.72
CA ILE A 189 0.24 23.82 7.94
C ILE A 189 -1.19 24.31 8.22
N HIS A 190 -2.17 23.84 7.44
CA HIS A 190 -3.58 24.15 7.63
C HIS A 190 -4.08 23.72 9.01
N ASN A 191 -3.86 22.45 9.39
CA ASN A 191 -4.30 21.92 10.68
C ASN A 191 -3.72 22.69 11.88
N LEU A 192 -2.49 23.17 11.74
CA LEU A 192 -1.84 23.98 12.79
C LEU A 192 -2.35 25.42 12.85
N ARG A 193 -2.86 25.99 11.74
CA ARG A 193 -3.35 27.38 11.65
C ARG A 193 -4.86 27.50 11.78
N HIS A 194 -5.60 26.59 11.15
CA HIS A 194 -7.03 26.73 10.85
C HIS A 194 -7.77 25.41 11.09
N GLN A 195 -7.67 24.86 12.30
CA GLN A 195 -8.14 23.51 12.65
C GLN A 195 -9.62 23.25 12.30
N ASN A 196 -10.47 24.29 12.35
CA ASN A 196 -11.92 24.16 12.12
C ASN A 196 -12.41 24.83 10.83
N GLU A 197 -11.50 25.35 10.02
CA GLU A 197 -11.81 26.06 8.79
C GLU A 197 -11.66 25.15 7.55
N PRO A 198 -12.25 25.51 6.39
CA PRO A 198 -12.14 24.67 5.20
C PRO A 198 -10.73 24.65 4.61
N PHE A 199 -10.32 23.46 4.16
CA PHE A 199 -9.15 23.25 3.31
C PHE A 199 -9.60 22.96 1.89
N VAL A 200 -9.40 23.91 0.98
CA VAL A 200 -9.80 23.80 -0.42
C VAL A 200 -8.58 23.57 -1.30
N ALA A 201 -8.51 22.42 -1.96
CA ALA A 201 -7.38 22.07 -2.84
C ALA A 201 -7.81 22.13 -4.32
N VAL A 202 -6.95 22.66 -5.16
CA VAL A 202 -7.11 22.65 -6.62
C VAL A 202 -5.79 22.33 -7.29
N ASN A 203 -5.82 21.40 -8.25
CA ASN A 203 -4.67 21.09 -9.08
C ASN A 203 -4.73 21.95 -10.36
N CYS A 204 -3.72 22.81 -10.52
CA CYS A 204 -3.64 23.74 -11.66
C CYS A 204 -3.36 23.04 -13.00
N ALA A 205 -2.81 21.82 -12.99
CA ALA A 205 -2.56 21.03 -14.20
C ALA A 205 -3.77 20.22 -14.69
N ALA A 206 -4.77 20.01 -13.83
CA ALA A 206 -5.90 19.12 -14.13
C ALA A 206 -7.00 19.78 -14.99
N LEU A 207 -7.01 21.11 -15.09
CA LEU A 207 -8.08 21.88 -15.71
C LEU A 207 -7.56 22.76 -16.86
N THR A 208 -8.40 23.00 -17.87
CA THR A 208 -8.10 24.00 -18.88
C THR A 208 -8.14 25.42 -18.32
N ALA A 209 -7.45 26.38 -18.94
CA ALA A 209 -7.32 27.76 -18.45
C ALA A 209 -8.66 28.40 -18.04
N ASN A 210 -9.68 28.30 -18.91
CA ASN A 210 -10.99 28.90 -18.66
C ASN A 210 -11.75 28.22 -17.51
N LEU A 211 -11.63 26.88 -17.43
CA LEU A 211 -12.25 26.13 -16.33
C LEU A 211 -11.56 26.44 -15.01
N LEU A 212 -10.21 26.48 -15.00
CA LEU A 212 -9.44 26.81 -13.80
C LEU A 212 -9.79 28.20 -13.27
N GLU A 213 -9.94 29.18 -14.17
CA GLU A 213 -10.34 30.54 -13.80
C GLU A 213 -11.74 30.55 -13.16
N SER A 214 -12.72 29.90 -13.82
CA SER A 214 -14.07 29.79 -13.34
C SER A 214 -14.19 29.02 -12.01
N GLU A 215 -13.38 27.96 -11.81
CA GLU A 215 -13.32 27.25 -10.53
C GLU A 215 -12.73 28.11 -9.43
N LEU A 216 -11.58 28.77 -9.66
CA LEU A 216 -10.89 29.58 -8.64
C LEU A 216 -11.71 30.80 -8.20
N PHE A 217 -12.17 31.60 -9.17
CA PHE A 217 -12.78 32.91 -8.89
C PHE A 217 -14.31 32.89 -8.92
N GLY A 218 -14.91 31.85 -9.47
CA GLY A 218 -16.33 31.84 -9.79
C GLY A 218 -16.69 32.68 -11.01
N HIS A 219 -17.93 32.66 -11.44
CA HIS A 219 -18.41 33.46 -12.56
C HIS A 219 -19.81 34.04 -12.30
N ALA A 220 -20.06 35.21 -12.89
CA ALA A 220 -21.39 35.82 -12.92
C ALA A 220 -22.22 35.17 -14.03
N LYS A 221 -23.55 35.16 -13.87
CA LYS A 221 -24.49 34.69 -14.90
C LYS A 221 -24.28 35.45 -16.21
N GLY A 222 -24.13 34.71 -17.33
CA GLY A 222 -23.97 35.30 -18.67
C GLY A 222 -22.52 35.75 -18.98
N SER A 223 -21.55 35.39 -18.18
CA SER A 223 -20.13 35.80 -18.41
C SER A 223 -19.45 35.09 -19.59
N PHE A 224 -19.97 33.94 -20.03
CA PHE A 224 -19.58 33.19 -21.24
C PHE A 224 -20.77 32.34 -21.73
N THR A 225 -20.68 31.75 -22.91
CA THR A 225 -21.78 31.08 -23.63
C THR A 225 -22.49 29.97 -22.87
N SER A 226 -21.83 29.33 -21.91
CA SER A 226 -22.38 28.26 -21.04
C SER A 226 -22.56 28.70 -19.59
N ALA A 227 -22.56 30.00 -19.28
CA ALA A 227 -22.74 30.52 -17.92
C ALA A 227 -24.24 30.75 -17.60
N ASP A 228 -25.05 29.71 -17.54
CA ASP A 228 -26.51 29.79 -17.30
C ASP A 228 -26.87 30.24 -15.88
N SER A 229 -25.99 29.99 -14.91
CA SER A 229 -26.13 30.36 -13.49
C SER A 229 -24.89 31.00 -12.94
N GLU A 230 -25.01 31.77 -11.84
CA GLU A 230 -23.87 32.24 -11.10
C GLU A 230 -23.19 31.09 -10.37
N LYS A 231 -21.83 31.09 -10.32
CA LYS A 231 -21.02 30.10 -9.60
C LYS A 231 -20.16 30.75 -8.53
N THR A 232 -20.17 30.17 -7.34
CA THR A 232 -19.27 30.52 -6.24
C THR A 232 -17.90 29.89 -6.51
N GLY A 233 -16.82 30.69 -6.43
CA GLY A 233 -15.45 30.24 -6.65
C GLY A 233 -14.82 29.56 -5.43
N LEU A 234 -13.77 28.76 -5.66
CA LEU A 234 -13.02 28.07 -4.60
C LEU A 234 -12.36 29.06 -3.61
N MET A 235 -11.96 30.26 -4.06
CA MET A 235 -11.42 31.28 -3.17
C MET A 235 -12.48 31.84 -2.22
N GLU A 236 -13.73 31.93 -2.65
CA GLU A 236 -14.85 32.33 -1.80
C GLU A 236 -15.23 31.21 -0.82
N LEU A 237 -15.21 29.94 -1.28
CA LEU A 237 -15.49 28.75 -0.46
C LEU A 237 -14.43 28.52 0.62
N ALA A 238 -13.17 28.90 0.37
CA ALA A 238 -12.09 28.78 1.35
C ALA A 238 -12.27 29.72 2.54
N GLY A 239 -13.02 30.82 2.40
CA GLY A 239 -13.33 31.75 3.48
C GLY A 239 -12.09 32.25 4.24
N SER A 240 -12.05 32.01 5.55
CA SER A 240 -10.88 32.24 6.44
C SER A 240 -9.90 31.07 6.54
N GLY A 241 -10.22 29.93 5.90
CA GLY A 241 -9.40 28.74 5.91
C GLY A 241 -8.18 28.79 5.00
N THR A 242 -7.99 27.72 4.21
CA THR A 242 -6.80 27.59 3.35
C THR A 242 -7.22 27.22 1.93
N ILE A 243 -6.62 27.89 0.93
CA ILE A 243 -6.64 27.46 -0.45
C ILE A 243 -5.26 26.89 -0.81
N PHE A 244 -5.25 25.66 -1.32
CA PHE A 244 -4.05 24.96 -1.77
C PHE A 244 -4.03 24.88 -3.29
N LEU A 245 -3.03 25.55 -3.90
CA LEU A 245 -2.79 25.57 -5.34
C LEU A 245 -1.69 24.54 -5.67
N ASP A 246 -2.08 23.33 -6.06
CA ASP A 246 -1.11 22.31 -6.43
C ASP A 246 -0.62 22.50 -7.86
N GLU A 247 0.67 22.26 -8.10
CA GLU A 247 1.35 22.41 -9.39
C GLU A 247 1.19 23.82 -9.99
N ILE A 248 1.46 24.88 -9.20
CA ILE A 248 1.30 26.27 -9.62
C ILE A 248 2.14 26.64 -10.85
N SER A 249 3.22 25.88 -11.14
CA SER A 249 4.03 26.02 -12.35
C SER A 249 3.27 25.78 -13.66
N GLU A 250 2.17 25.03 -13.60
CA GLU A 250 1.31 24.71 -14.76
C GLU A 250 0.20 25.77 -14.98
N MET A 251 0.09 26.74 -14.09
CA MET A 251 -0.92 27.79 -14.18
C MET A 251 -0.64 28.70 -15.39
N PRO A 252 -1.64 28.99 -16.25
CA PRO A 252 -1.52 29.92 -17.37
C PRO A 252 -1.08 31.33 -16.93
N ILE A 253 -0.27 32.01 -17.73
CA ILE A 253 0.34 33.32 -17.40
C ILE A 253 -0.71 34.39 -17.05
N ASP A 254 -1.85 34.39 -17.73
CA ASP A 254 -2.96 35.32 -17.46
C ASP A 254 -3.54 35.12 -16.07
N LEU A 255 -3.67 33.84 -15.63
CA LEU A 255 -4.15 33.51 -14.30
C LEU A 255 -3.09 33.83 -13.22
N GLN A 256 -1.80 33.69 -13.55
CA GLN A 256 -0.72 34.09 -12.64
C GLN A 256 -0.82 35.60 -12.29
N ALA A 257 -1.17 36.45 -13.27
CA ALA A 257 -1.40 37.87 -13.04
C ALA A 257 -2.58 38.14 -12.09
N LYS A 258 -3.67 37.35 -12.21
CA LYS A 258 -4.82 37.46 -11.31
C LYS A 258 -4.48 37.00 -9.90
N ILE A 259 -3.77 35.89 -9.73
CA ILE A 259 -3.29 35.41 -8.44
C ILE A 259 -2.38 36.45 -7.79
N LEU A 260 -1.46 37.08 -8.53
CA LEU A 260 -0.60 38.14 -8.01
C LEU A 260 -1.42 39.29 -7.41
N ARG A 261 -2.48 39.73 -8.11
CA ARG A 261 -3.40 40.75 -7.57
C ARG A 261 -4.07 40.30 -6.27
N VAL A 262 -4.56 39.07 -6.22
CA VAL A 262 -5.14 38.52 -4.97
C VAL A 262 -4.16 38.56 -3.82
N LEU A 263 -2.88 38.19 -4.07
CA LEU A 263 -1.82 38.22 -3.08
C LEU A 263 -1.47 39.62 -2.58
N GLN A 264 -1.60 40.64 -3.48
CA GLN A 264 -1.28 42.05 -3.17
C GLN A 264 -2.46 42.78 -2.53
N GLU A 265 -3.63 42.69 -3.19
CA GLU A 265 -4.82 43.48 -2.84
C GLU A 265 -5.73 42.79 -1.81
N LYS A 266 -5.54 41.47 -1.59
CA LYS A 266 -6.41 40.66 -0.72
C LYS A 266 -7.88 40.67 -1.18
N THR A 267 -8.11 40.90 -2.47
CA THR A 267 -9.44 40.89 -3.10
C THR A 267 -9.37 40.23 -4.47
N PHE A 268 -10.49 39.71 -4.92
CA PHE A 268 -10.65 39.18 -6.27
C PHE A 268 -12.04 39.54 -6.83
N ARG A 269 -12.24 39.28 -8.13
CA ARG A 269 -13.53 39.46 -8.81
C ARG A 269 -13.93 38.16 -9.50
N LYS A 270 -15.23 37.87 -9.53
CA LYS A 270 -15.79 36.80 -10.36
C LYS A 270 -15.56 37.10 -11.84
N VAL A 271 -15.45 36.05 -12.65
CA VAL A 271 -15.39 36.22 -14.12
C VAL A 271 -16.65 36.92 -14.62
N GLY A 272 -16.48 38.01 -15.37
CA GLY A 272 -17.58 38.88 -15.81
C GLY A 272 -18.20 39.73 -14.69
N GLY A 273 -17.72 39.64 -13.46
CA GLY A 273 -18.22 40.42 -12.32
C GLY A 273 -17.43 41.71 -12.08
N ILE A 274 -18.08 42.73 -11.49
CA ILE A 274 -17.48 44.03 -11.17
C ILE A 274 -17.15 44.14 -9.68
N LYS A 275 -17.83 43.37 -8.82
CA LYS A 275 -17.72 43.42 -7.36
C LYS A 275 -16.39 42.85 -6.87
N ASN A 276 -15.68 43.61 -6.02
CA ASN A 276 -14.50 43.11 -5.29
C ASN A 276 -14.97 42.26 -4.11
N ILE A 277 -14.43 41.04 -4.01
CA ILE A 277 -14.69 40.07 -2.95
C ILE A 277 -13.42 39.95 -2.13
N PRO A 278 -13.45 40.09 -0.78
CA PRO A 278 -12.27 39.95 0.06
C PRO A 278 -11.78 38.48 0.06
N CYS A 279 -10.46 38.27 0.01
CA CYS A 279 -9.80 36.99 0.15
C CYS A 279 -9.05 36.93 1.49
N ASN A 280 -9.68 36.28 2.48
CA ASN A 280 -9.11 36.15 3.83
C ASN A 280 -8.36 34.83 4.03
N SER A 281 -8.41 33.94 3.06
CA SER A 281 -7.80 32.61 3.13
C SER A 281 -6.25 32.67 3.14
N THR A 282 -5.64 31.68 3.79
CA THR A 282 -4.21 31.40 3.62
C THR A 282 -4.00 30.72 2.27
N ILE A 283 -3.13 31.29 1.43
CA ILE A 283 -2.79 30.72 0.13
C ILE A 283 -1.51 29.89 0.29
N ILE A 284 -1.61 28.59 0.00
CA ILE A 284 -0.47 27.67 -0.04
C ILE A 284 -0.32 27.21 -1.49
N ALA A 285 0.85 27.44 -2.08
CA ALA A 285 1.17 26.99 -3.44
C ALA A 285 2.18 25.86 -3.41
N SER A 286 2.06 24.90 -4.30
CA SER A 286 3.07 23.85 -4.47
C SER A 286 3.64 23.84 -5.89
N SER A 287 4.91 23.42 -6.01
CA SER A 287 5.55 23.20 -7.29
C SER A 287 6.46 21.97 -7.27
N ASN A 288 6.41 21.19 -8.34
CA ASN A 288 7.35 20.10 -8.62
C ASN A 288 8.49 20.56 -9.55
N ARG A 289 8.33 21.71 -10.21
CA ARG A 289 9.35 22.33 -11.07
C ARG A 289 10.12 23.42 -10.33
N ASN A 290 11.33 23.67 -10.80
CA ASN A 290 12.12 24.81 -10.33
C ASN A 290 11.54 26.11 -10.93
N LEU A 291 10.77 26.88 -10.12
CA LEU A 291 10.10 28.11 -10.53
C LEU A 291 11.08 29.14 -11.08
N GLN A 292 12.33 29.19 -10.58
CA GLN A 292 13.34 30.11 -11.10
C GLN A 292 13.73 29.77 -12.55
N LYS A 293 13.83 28.50 -12.89
CA LYS A 293 14.04 28.07 -14.30
C LYS A 293 12.83 28.35 -15.17
N GLU A 294 11.61 28.19 -14.62
CA GLU A 294 10.37 28.53 -15.34
C GLU A 294 10.25 30.04 -15.61
N THR A 295 10.75 30.92 -14.71
CA THR A 295 10.78 32.36 -14.96
C THR A 295 11.77 32.72 -16.08
N GLN A 296 12.95 32.09 -16.11
CA GLN A 296 13.92 32.27 -17.20
C GLN A 296 13.37 31.83 -18.56
N ALA A 297 12.51 30.82 -18.58
CA ALA A 297 11.86 30.32 -19.77
C ALA A 297 10.56 31.08 -20.15
N ASN A 298 10.25 32.20 -19.46
CA ASN A 298 9.03 33.00 -19.63
C ASN A 298 7.70 32.20 -19.48
N ARG A 299 7.73 31.08 -18.76
CA ARG A 299 6.53 30.28 -18.42
C ARG A 299 5.95 30.61 -17.06
N PHE A 300 6.71 31.33 -16.22
CA PHE A 300 6.27 31.81 -14.91
C PHE A 300 6.67 33.27 -14.71
N ARG A 301 5.80 34.09 -14.14
CA ARG A 301 6.06 35.51 -13.93
C ARG A 301 7.05 35.70 -12.78
N LEU A 302 8.04 36.56 -12.99
CA LEU A 302 9.09 36.87 -12.01
C LEU A 302 8.53 37.57 -10.77
N ASP A 303 7.55 38.47 -10.96
CA ASP A 303 6.89 39.20 -9.86
C ASP A 303 6.11 38.24 -8.93
N LEU A 304 5.39 37.28 -9.50
CA LEU A 304 4.69 36.24 -8.73
C LEU A 304 5.68 35.32 -8.01
N TYR A 305 6.79 34.94 -8.65
CA TYR A 305 7.83 34.11 -8.01
C TYR A 305 8.36 34.76 -6.73
N TYR A 306 8.76 36.05 -6.78
CA TYR A 306 9.26 36.73 -5.58
C TYR A 306 8.18 36.89 -4.50
N ARG A 307 6.91 37.03 -4.89
CA ARG A 307 5.81 37.12 -3.92
C ARG A 307 5.52 35.78 -3.23
N LEU A 308 5.70 34.65 -3.94
CA LEU A 308 5.51 33.31 -3.37
C LEU A 308 6.70 32.83 -2.56
N ASN A 309 7.93 33.16 -2.99
CA ASN A 309 9.17 32.63 -2.43
C ASN A 309 9.68 33.39 -1.19
N ILE A 310 8.76 33.72 -0.26
CA ILE A 310 9.10 34.40 1.00
C ILE A 310 9.56 33.37 2.04
N CYS A 311 8.80 32.30 2.22
CA CYS A 311 9.09 31.24 3.19
C CYS A 311 8.88 29.86 2.52
N PRO A 312 9.83 29.40 1.68
CA PRO A 312 9.68 28.11 0.99
C PRO A 312 9.91 26.95 1.95
N VAL A 313 9.01 25.97 1.89
CA VAL A 313 9.15 24.66 2.54
C VAL A 313 9.63 23.68 1.46
N VAL A 314 10.87 23.19 1.58
CA VAL A 314 11.47 22.29 0.59
C VAL A 314 11.37 20.86 1.09
N ILE A 315 10.64 19.99 0.36
CA ILE A 315 10.52 18.58 0.71
C ILE A 315 11.54 17.79 -0.13
N PRO A 316 12.53 17.14 0.51
CA PRO A 316 13.55 16.40 -0.20
C PRO A 316 12.96 15.13 -0.86
N PRO A 317 13.53 14.67 -2.00
CA PRO A 317 13.14 13.42 -2.62
C PRO A 317 13.51 12.21 -1.76
N LEU A 318 12.83 11.08 -1.96
CA LEU A 318 13.02 9.86 -1.16
C LEU A 318 14.44 9.28 -1.29
N ARG A 319 15.11 9.51 -2.45
CA ARG A 319 16.51 9.11 -2.70
C ARG A 319 17.54 9.94 -1.96
N ALA A 320 17.15 11.09 -1.36
CA ALA A 320 18.10 11.89 -0.60
C ALA A 320 18.70 11.08 0.56
N HIS A 321 20.01 11.18 0.76
CA HIS A 321 20.75 10.42 1.78
C HIS A 321 20.09 10.48 3.17
N ASP A 322 19.68 11.68 3.59
CA ASP A 322 19.06 11.92 4.89
C ASP A 322 17.60 11.43 4.99
N ARG A 323 17.01 10.88 3.90
CA ARG A 323 15.62 10.42 3.83
C ARG A 323 15.49 8.93 3.50
N ARG A 324 16.55 8.27 3.04
CA ARG A 324 16.52 6.84 2.69
C ARG A 324 16.12 5.94 3.87
N ASP A 325 16.43 6.37 5.09
CA ASP A 325 16.06 5.65 6.32
C ASP A 325 14.54 5.59 6.55
N ASP A 326 13.76 6.44 5.89
CA ASP A 326 12.31 6.39 5.95
C ASP A 326 11.69 5.30 5.06
N ILE A 327 12.43 4.74 4.08
CA ILE A 327 11.90 3.74 3.14
C ILE A 327 11.33 2.51 3.86
N PRO A 328 12.05 1.85 4.80
CA PRO A 328 11.50 0.73 5.55
C PRO A 328 10.26 1.08 6.37
N ILE A 329 10.27 2.28 6.99
CA ILE A 329 9.18 2.77 7.81
C ILE A 329 7.93 3.01 6.97
N LEU A 330 8.09 3.68 5.82
CA LEU A 330 7.03 3.93 4.84
C LEU A 330 6.46 2.63 4.27
N ALA A 331 7.32 1.67 3.91
CA ALA A 331 6.90 0.37 3.40
C ALA A 331 6.05 -0.39 4.43
N GLN A 332 6.47 -0.39 5.69
CA GLN A 332 5.74 -1.03 6.77
C GLN A 332 4.43 -0.30 7.10
N TYR A 333 4.41 1.03 7.04
CA TYR A 333 3.20 1.82 7.20
C TYR A 333 2.17 1.50 6.11
N PHE A 334 2.57 1.45 4.83
CA PHE A 334 1.68 1.11 3.72
C PHE A 334 1.17 -0.33 3.83
N LEU A 335 2.01 -1.26 4.26
CA LEU A 335 1.59 -2.64 4.53
C LEU A 335 0.45 -2.71 5.56
N ARG A 336 0.55 -1.94 6.66
CA ARG A 336 -0.46 -1.93 7.73
C ARG A 336 -1.73 -1.16 7.37
N THR A 337 -1.61 -0.10 6.57
CA THR A 337 -2.73 0.80 6.22
C THR A 337 -3.41 0.46 4.90
N SER A 338 -2.88 -0.49 4.13
CA SER A 338 -3.49 -0.91 2.86
C SER A 338 -4.89 -1.49 3.08
N THR A 339 -5.81 -1.03 2.23
CA THR A 339 -7.22 -1.48 2.19
C THR A 339 -7.54 -2.28 0.93
N LEU A 340 -6.54 -2.50 0.03
CA LEU A 340 -6.77 -3.15 -1.26
C LEU A 340 -7.19 -4.61 -1.15
N CYS A 341 -6.70 -5.33 -0.15
CA CYS A 341 -7.02 -6.74 0.07
C CYS A 341 -7.49 -6.94 1.51
N PRO A 342 -8.78 -6.78 1.81
CA PRO A 342 -9.32 -7.02 3.15
C PRO A 342 -9.01 -8.42 3.66
N ASP A 343 -9.06 -9.44 2.78
CA ASP A 343 -8.80 -10.85 3.11
C ASP A 343 -7.34 -11.15 3.52
N LYS A 344 -6.40 -10.29 3.11
CA LYS A 344 -4.97 -10.40 3.44
C LYS A 344 -4.55 -9.47 4.58
N LYS A 345 -5.45 -8.59 5.03
CA LYS A 345 -5.19 -7.66 6.14
C LYS A 345 -4.86 -8.43 7.40
N GLY A 346 -3.69 -8.16 7.99
CA GLY A 346 -3.20 -8.86 9.19
C GLY A 346 -2.53 -10.21 8.93
N LYS A 347 -2.67 -10.83 7.74
CA LYS A 347 -1.94 -12.05 7.37
C LYS A 347 -0.50 -11.74 6.97
N ILE A 348 -0.30 -10.67 6.20
CA ILE A 348 1.04 -10.22 5.81
C ILE A 348 1.50 -9.22 6.88
N THR A 349 2.53 -9.59 7.64
CA THR A 349 2.98 -8.81 8.82
C THR A 349 4.23 -7.99 8.59
N SER A 350 5.10 -8.40 7.66
CA SER A 350 6.41 -7.78 7.46
C SER A 350 6.96 -8.00 6.05
N LEU A 351 8.07 -7.32 5.76
CA LEU A 351 8.88 -7.55 4.56
C LEU A 351 10.12 -8.37 4.93
N THR A 352 10.63 -9.17 3.99
CA THR A 352 11.91 -9.87 4.15
C THR A 352 13.09 -8.91 4.06
N LYS A 353 14.26 -9.28 4.61
CA LYS A 353 15.47 -8.45 4.54
C LYS A 353 15.89 -8.14 3.10
N LEU A 354 15.84 -9.14 2.21
CA LEU A 354 16.16 -8.97 0.79
C LEU A 354 15.18 -8.00 0.08
N ALA A 355 13.90 -8.06 0.42
CA ALA A 355 12.90 -7.11 -0.08
C ALA A 355 13.20 -5.67 0.37
N LEU A 356 13.54 -5.47 1.66
CA LEU A 356 13.92 -4.16 2.20
C LEU A 356 15.20 -3.61 1.56
N GLU A 357 16.22 -4.43 1.36
CA GLU A 357 17.47 -4.03 0.69
C GLU A 357 17.21 -3.61 -0.76
N ALA A 358 16.35 -4.33 -1.49
CA ALA A 358 15.95 -3.96 -2.85
C ALA A 358 15.24 -2.61 -2.88
N LEU A 359 14.30 -2.37 -1.95
CA LEU A 359 13.61 -1.09 -1.84
C LEU A 359 14.56 0.07 -1.50
N GLN A 360 15.56 -0.15 -0.64
CA GLN A 360 16.54 0.87 -0.27
C GLN A 360 17.54 1.21 -1.39
N LYS A 361 17.82 0.27 -2.29
CA LYS A 361 18.74 0.49 -3.43
C LYS A 361 18.13 1.30 -4.55
N HIS A 362 16.80 1.30 -4.69
CA HIS A 362 16.10 2.00 -5.76
C HIS A 362 16.07 3.52 -5.54
N ASP A 363 16.07 4.29 -6.60
CA ASP A 363 16.13 5.77 -6.57
C ASP A 363 14.79 6.47 -6.44
N TRP A 364 13.69 5.74 -6.60
CA TRP A 364 12.31 6.21 -6.42
C TRP A 364 11.99 7.53 -7.16
N PRO A 365 12.02 7.57 -8.50
CA PRO A 365 11.69 8.77 -9.27
C PRO A 365 10.27 9.28 -8.97
N GLY A 366 9.30 8.41 -8.70
CA GLY A 366 7.95 8.76 -8.24
C GLY A 366 7.82 8.89 -6.72
N ASN A 367 8.95 8.88 -5.98
CA ASN A 367 9.04 9.10 -4.54
C ASN A 367 8.08 8.19 -3.73
N VAL A 368 7.41 8.74 -2.72
CA VAL A 368 6.52 8.02 -1.80
C VAL A 368 5.29 7.45 -2.53
N ARG A 369 4.82 8.10 -3.60
CA ARG A 369 3.68 7.61 -4.40
C ARG A 369 4.05 6.32 -5.14
N GLU A 370 5.24 6.26 -5.72
CA GLU A 370 5.76 5.05 -6.38
C GLU A 370 5.99 3.92 -5.38
N LEU A 371 6.64 4.20 -4.24
CA LEU A 371 6.85 3.23 -3.18
C LEU A 371 5.52 2.63 -2.70
N ARG A 372 4.52 3.47 -2.46
CA ARG A 372 3.18 3.02 -2.08
C ARG A 372 2.60 2.06 -3.11
N ASN A 373 2.64 2.42 -4.40
CA ASN A 373 2.10 1.58 -5.47
C ASN A 373 2.83 0.23 -5.56
N VAL A 374 4.16 0.20 -5.35
CA VAL A 374 4.95 -1.04 -5.33
C VAL A 374 4.55 -1.92 -4.16
N ILE A 375 4.40 -1.36 -2.95
CA ILE A 375 3.96 -2.14 -1.78
C ILE A 375 2.53 -2.64 -1.93
N GLU A 376 1.60 -1.82 -2.40
CA GLU A 376 0.21 -2.23 -2.66
C GLU A 376 0.15 -3.36 -3.70
N ARG A 377 0.97 -3.30 -4.75
CA ARG A 377 1.11 -4.39 -5.73
C ARG A 377 1.70 -5.65 -5.11
N ALA A 378 2.73 -5.51 -4.29
CA ALA A 378 3.34 -6.62 -3.59
C ALA A 378 2.35 -7.35 -2.68
N ILE A 379 1.46 -6.63 -1.98
CA ILE A 379 0.38 -7.23 -1.18
C ILE A 379 -0.58 -8.06 -2.04
N LEU A 380 -0.90 -7.60 -3.26
CA LEU A 380 -1.75 -8.36 -4.19
C LEU A 380 -1.11 -9.68 -4.63
N LEU A 381 0.17 -9.65 -4.94
CA LEU A 381 0.91 -10.80 -5.48
C LEU A 381 1.34 -11.80 -4.41
N GLU A 382 1.57 -11.33 -3.16
CA GLU A 382 2.09 -12.17 -2.09
C GLU A 382 1.07 -13.22 -1.61
N THR A 383 1.55 -14.44 -1.38
CA THR A 383 0.76 -15.56 -0.86
C THR A 383 1.19 -16.00 0.54
N THR A 384 2.33 -15.49 1.03
CA THR A 384 2.92 -15.83 2.33
C THR A 384 2.66 -14.75 3.37
N GLU A 385 3.11 -14.96 4.61
CA GLU A 385 2.99 -14.00 5.70
C GLU A 385 4.00 -12.83 5.62
N LYS A 386 4.97 -12.89 4.67
CA LYS A 386 6.02 -11.87 4.50
C LYS A 386 6.21 -11.54 3.03
N ILE A 387 6.27 -10.26 2.71
CA ILE A 387 6.57 -9.82 1.34
C ILE A 387 8.00 -10.23 0.99
N GLY A 388 8.13 -11.14 0.01
CA GLY A 388 9.40 -11.58 -0.54
C GLY A 388 9.93 -10.68 -1.65
N LEU A 389 11.19 -10.89 -2.06
CA LEU A 389 11.80 -10.15 -3.18
C LEU A 389 11.04 -10.37 -4.50
N GLY A 390 10.52 -11.59 -4.73
CA GLY A 390 9.78 -11.94 -5.95
C GLY A 390 8.44 -11.19 -6.11
N SER A 391 7.86 -10.68 -5.02
CA SER A 391 6.62 -9.90 -5.04
C SER A 391 6.88 -8.39 -5.23
N ILE A 392 8.15 -7.93 -5.13
CA ILE A 392 8.53 -6.52 -5.32
C ILE A 392 8.81 -6.26 -6.80
N LEU A 393 7.79 -5.78 -7.49
CA LEU A 393 7.87 -5.38 -8.90
C LEU A 393 7.98 -3.87 -8.99
N ILE A 394 9.19 -3.37 -9.23
CA ILE A 394 9.46 -1.93 -9.33
C ILE A 394 8.95 -1.40 -10.67
N ASN A 395 9.30 -2.06 -11.78
CA ASN A 395 8.84 -1.65 -13.10
C ASN A 395 7.50 -2.30 -13.47
N PRO A 396 6.52 -1.54 -13.99
CA PRO A 396 5.26 -2.09 -14.48
C PRO A 396 5.43 -3.12 -15.62
N ALA A 397 6.53 -3.04 -16.39
CA ALA A 397 6.86 -3.98 -17.45
C ALA A 397 7.13 -5.40 -16.91
N ASP A 398 7.69 -5.51 -15.70
CA ASP A 398 7.98 -6.78 -15.03
C ASP A 398 6.68 -7.56 -14.71
N CYS A 399 5.53 -6.85 -14.60
CA CYS A 399 4.22 -7.49 -14.44
C CYS A 399 3.78 -8.27 -15.68
N ASN A 400 4.16 -7.82 -16.88
CA ASN A 400 3.82 -8.50 -18.13
C ASN A 400 4.67 -9.76 -18.31
N GLU A 401 5.90 -9.78 -17.80
CA GLU A 401 6.73 -10.98 -17.78
C GLU A 401 6.23 -12.02 -16.78
N LEU A 402 5.66 -11.61 -15.64
CA LEU A 402 5.00 -12.53 -14.69
C LEU A 402 3.65 -13.05 -15.20
N ALA A 403 2.90 -12.25 -15.95
CA ALA A 403 1.69 -12.71 -16.64
C ALA A 403 2.01 -13.56 -17.88
N ALA A 404 3.18 -13.34 -18.48
CA ALA A 404 3.71 -14.09 -19.64
C ALA A 404 4.75 -15.15 -19.23
N ALA A 405 5.26 -15.12 -18.00
CA ALA A 405 6.11 -16.19 -17.48
C ALA A 405 5.23 -17.43 -17.32
N PRO A 406 5.47 -18.49 -18.08
CA PRO A 406 4.89 -19.77 -17.73
C PRO A 406 5.37 -20.05 -16.32
N SER A 407 4.41 -20.24 -15.40
CA SER A 407 4.65 -20.64 -14.00
C SER A 407 5.85 -21.60 -13.95
N ALA A 408 6.95 -21.12 -13.38
CA ALA A 408 8.15 -21.93 -13.22
C ALA A 408 7.75 -23.12 -12.35
N GLY A 409 7.67 -24.30 -12.98
CA GLY A 409 7.53 -25.53 -12.23
C GLY A 409 6.44 -26.51 -12.62
N HIS A 410 5.51 -26.22 -13.49
CA HIS A 410 4.69 -27.29 -14.04
C HIS A 410 5.27 -27.76 -15.39
N VAL A 411 6.11 -28.77 -15.30
CA VAL A 411 6.41 -29.66 -16.43
C VAL A 411 5.07 -30.29 -16.82
N ARG A 412 4.35 -29.68 -17.77
CA ARG A 412 3.06 -30.19 -18.28
C ARG A 412 3.19 -31.53 -19.02
N GLU A 413 4.41 -31.93 -19.34
CA GLU A 413 4.76 -33.22 -19.89
C GLU A 413 5.97 -33.76 -19.15
N PHE A 414 5.84 -34.88 -18.47
CA PHE A 414 6.92 -35.62 -17.80
C PHE A 414 7.86 -36.29 -18.84
N SER A 415 8.36 -35.51 -19.81
CA SER A 415 9.34 -35.96 -20.78
C SER A 415 10.71 -35.43 -20.41
N LEU A 416 11.60 -36.29 -19.92
CA LEU A 416 13.00 -35.98 -19.63
C LEU A 416 13.71 -35.35 -20.85
N ALA A 417 13.41 -35.80 -22.05
CA ALA A 417 13.98 -35.27 -23.29
C ALA A 417 13.61 -33.79 -23.54
N LYS A 418 12.36 -33.41 -23.31
CA LYS A 418 11.92 -32.01 -23.45
C LYS A 418 12.50 -31.11 -22.37
N ALA A 419 12.56 -31.58 -21.12
CA ALA A 419 13.19 -30.85 -20.02
C ALA A 419 14.69 -30.60 -20.27
N GLU A 420 15.38 -31.64 -20.76
CA GLU A 420 16.78 -31.54 -21.11
C GLU A 420 17.04 -30.60 -22.29
N GLN A 421 16.24 -30.62 -23.32
CA GLN A 421 16.28 -29.68 -24.46
C GLN A 421 16.11 -28.23 -23.99
N GLN A 422 15.16 -27.96 -23.08
CA GLN A 422 14.93 -26.63 -22.55
C GLN A 422 16.11 -26.14 -21.69
N LEU A 423 16.68 -26.99 -20.84
CA LEU A 423 17.85 -26.66 -20.01
C LEU A 423 19.08 -26.36 -20.87
N ILE A 424 19.34 -27.20 -21.91
CA ILE A 424 20.46 -26.96 -22.84
C ILE A 424 20.24 -25.63 -23.61
N GLY A 425 19.03 -25.35 -24.08
CA GLY A 425 18.71 -24.12 -24.78
C GLY A 425 18.90 -22.86 -23.92
N ARG A 426 18.52 -22.93 -22.64
CA ARG A 426 18.76 -21.84 -21.67
C ARG A 426 20.26 -21.63 -21.39
N ALA A 427 20.99 -22.69 -21.08
CA ALA A 427 22.42 -22.59 -20.82
C ALA A 427 23.23 -22.03 -22.02
N LEU A 428 22.83 -22.39 -23.25
CA LEU A 428 23.45 -21.83 -24.46
C LEU A 428 23.12 -20.35 -24.67
N LYS A 429 21.91 -19.90 -24.34
CA LYS A 429 21.53 -18.47 -24.41
C LYS A 429 22.26 -17.66 -23.33
N GLU A 430 22.30 -18.10 -22.09
CA GLU A 430 22.98 -17.41 -20.98
C GLU A 430 24.49 -17.29 -21.17
N THR A 431 25.11 -18.27 -21.85
CA THR A 431 26.57 -18.25 -22.13
C THR A 431 26.91 -17.66 -23.48
N GLY A 432 25.95 -16.98 -24.17
CA GLY A 432 26.20 -16.38 -25.49
C GLY A 432 26.67 -17.41 -26.55
N TRP A 433 26.15 -18.65 -26.47
CA TRP A 433 26.50 -19.78 -27.34
C TRP A 433 27.94 -20.31 -27.18
N GLN A 434 28.62 -19.92 -26.08
CA GLN A 434 29.94 -20.53 -25.77
C GLN A 434 29.75 -21.93 -25.20
N LYS A 435 29.92 -22.95 -26.05
CA LYS A 435 29.65 -24.36 -25.73
C LYS A 435 30.51 -24.92 -24.57
N THR A 436 31.69 -24.38 -24.34
CA THR A 436 32.56 -24.73 -23.19
C THR A 436 31.97 -24.29 -21.87
N HIS A 437 31.50 -23.04 -21.79
CA HIS A 437 30.90 -22.50 -20.58
C HIS A 437 29.50 -23.10 -20.34
N ALA A 438 28.71 -23.32 -21.40
CA ALA A 438 27.42 -23.99 -21.29
C ALA A 438 27.53 -25.44 -20.76
N ALA A 439 28.55 -26.18 -21.19
CA ALA A 439 28.82 -27.53 -20.69
C ALA A 439 29.22 -27.52 -19.21
N ALA A 440 30.04 -26.57 -18.78
CA ALA A 440 30.40 -26.39 -17.38
C ALA A 440 29.19 -26.02 -16.51
N LEU A 441 28.31 -25.12 -16.97
CA LEU A 441 27.09 -24.72 -16.30
C LEU A 441 26.09 -25.88 -16.12
N LEU A 442 26.03 -26.78 -17.08
CA LEU A 442 25.16 -27.96 -17.03
C LEU A 442 25.82 -29.18 -16.34
N GLY A 443 27.06 -29.08 -15.90
CA GLY A 443 27.79 -30.17 -15.26
C GLY A 443 28.06 -31.38 -16.19
N ILE A 444 28.09 -31.19 -17.55
CA ILE A 444 28.33 -32.22 -18.53
C ILE A 444 29.61 -31.95 -19.33
N THR A 445 30.12 -33.00 -20.00
CA THR A 445 31.30 -32.83 -20.87
C THR A 445 30.93 -32.08 -22.15
N ARG A 446 31.90 -31.35 -22.72
CA ARG A 446 31.71 -30.65 -24.02
C ARG A 446 31.23 -31.58 -25.12
N ALA A 447 31.77 -32.81 -25.19
CA ALA A 447 31.36 -33.85 -26.17
C ALA A 447 29.88 -34.23 -26.01
N THR A 448 29.43 -34.42 -24.75
CA THR A 448 28.04 -34.72 -24.42
C THR A 448 27.11 -33.60 -24.85
N LEU A 449 27.49 -32.34 -24.60
CA LEU A 449 26.69 -31.17 -25.01
C LEU A 449 26.58 -31.11 -26.54
N TYR A 450 27.66 -31.34 -27.30
CA TYR A 450 27.61 -31.37 -28.76
C TYR A 450 26.68 -32.44 -29.29
N ALA A 451 26.76 -33.67 -28.78
CA ALA A 451 25.89 -34.76 -29.15
C ALA A 451 24.41 -34.42 -28.92
N LYS A 452 24.09 -33.81 -27.75
CA LYS A 452 22.73 -33.43 -27.39
C LYS A 452 22.19 -32.23 -28.16
N VAL A 453 22.99 -31.22 -28.46
CA VAL A 453 22.63 -30.09 -29.33
C VAL A 453 22.28 -30.61 -30.76
N LYS A 454 23.05 -31.56 -31.29
CA LYS A 454 22.77 -32.21 -32.57
C LYS A 454 21.54 -33.09 -32.51
N GLN A 455 21.37 -33.90 -31.45
CA GLN A 455 20.19 -34.74 -31.21
C GLN A 455 18.88 -33.97 -31.17
N TYR A 456 18.87 -32.81 -30.46
CA TYR A 456 17.68 -31.96 -30.28
C TYR A 456 17.55 -30.85 -31.32
N ASN A 457 18.43 -30.81 -32.33
CA ASN A 457 18.44 -29.83 -33.44
C ASN A 457 18.32 -28.36 -32.96
N ILE A 458 19.05 -27.99 -31.91
CA ILE A 458 19.00 -26.65 -31.31
C ILE A 458 19.87 -25.72 -32.16
N LYS A 459 19.24 -24.79 -32.92
CA LYS A 459 19.90 -23.81 -33.78
C LYS A 459 19.98 -22.45 -33.11
N LYS A 460 21.07 -21.68 -33.37
CA LYS A 460 21.19 -20.27 -33.03
C LYS A 460 20.22 -19.50 -33.94
N ASN A 461 19.24 -18.79 -33.40
CA ASN A 461 18.42 -17.87 -34.15
C ASN A 461 19.29 -16.64 -34.51
N SER A 462 19.83 -16.61 -35.71
CA SER A 462 20.55 -15.48 -36.27
C SER A 462 19.55 -14.40 -36.70
N ASN A 463 19.20 -13.49 -35.78
CA ASN A 463 18.77 -12.16 -36.13
C ASN A 463 19.75 -11.18 -35.46
N ASN A 464 20.57 -10.50 -36.32
CA ASN A 464 21.51 -9.43 -36.01
C ASN A 464 22.86 -9.84 -35.37
N ASP A 465 23.83 -10.27 -36.20
CA ASP A 465 25.20 -9.73 -36.10
C ASP A 465 25.99 -10.08 -37.39
N PRO A 466 26.63 -9.09 -38.06
CA PRO A 466 27.30 -9.30 -39.37
C PRO A 466 28.77 -9.73 -39.27
N THR A 467 29.22 -10.31 -38.15
CA THR A 467 30.65 -10.63 -37.93
C THR A 467 31.02 -12.12 -37.93
N ASP A 468 30.07 -13.04 -38.14
CA ASP A 468 30.35 -14.48 -38.04
C ASP A 468 30.53 -15.22 -39.40
N GLU A 469 30.52 -14.52 -40.54
CA GLU A 469 30.76 -15.15 -41.87
C GLU A 469 32.22 -15.44 -42.22
N LEU A 470 33.19 -14.95 -41.38
CA LEU A 470 34.63 -15.13 -41.71
C LEU A 470 35.30 -16.33 -41.01
N THR A 471 34.63 -17.01 -40.09
CA THR A 471 35.24 -18.15 -39.36
C THR A 471 34.80 -19.53 -39.83
N GLU A 472 33.80 -19.66 -40.70
CA GLU A 472 33.43 -20.95 -41.28
C GLU A 472 34.21 -21.29 -42.56
N ALA A 473 34.74 -20.27 -43.27
CA ALA A 473 35.55 -20.46 -44.49
C ALA A 473 36.98 -20.94 -44.20
N GLU A 474 37.53 -20.71 -43.02
CA GLU A 474 38.89 -21.17 -42.64
C GLU A 474 38.94 -22.62 -42.14
N ASN A 475 37.81 -23.19 -41.75
CA ASN A 475 37.76 -24.61 -41.33
C ASN A 475 37.42 -25.61 -42.42
N GLU A 476 36.92 -25.18 -43.58
CA GLU A 476 36.72 -26.05 -44.74
C GLU A 476 37.97 -26.18 -45.60
N SER A 477 38.85 -25.15 -45.61
CA SER A 477 40.11 -25.19 -46.35
C SER A 477 41.20 -26.06 -45.71
N GLN A 478 41.10 -26.40 -44.40
CA GLN A 478 42.07 -27.30 -43.74
C GLN A 478 41.68 -28.81 -43.79
N THR A 479 40.50 -29.14 -44.32
CA THR A 479 40.08 -30.54 -44.47
C THR A 479 40.24 -31.04 -45.89
N GLU A 480 40.50 -30.18 -46.88
CA GLU A 480 40.81 -30.62 -48.26
C GLU A 480 42.32 -30.83 -48.57
N GLU A 481 43.24 -30.28 -47.76
CA GLU A 481 44.67 -30.52 -47.93
C GLU A 481 45.23 -31.85 -47.41
N PHE A 482 44.42 -32.69 -46.70
CA PHE A 482 44.85 -34.00 -46.19
C PHE A 482 44.34 -35.23 -46.98
N SER A 483 43.67 -35.03 -48.15
CA SER A 483 43.17 -36.15 -48.94
C SER A 483 43.89 -36.43 -50.26
N SER A 484 45.06 -35.83 -50.48
CA SER A 484 45.81 -35.98 -51.74
C SER A 484 47.25 -36.55 -51.56
N PHE A 485 47.48 -37.46 -50.64
CA PHE A 485 48.76 -38.22 -50.59
C PHE A 485 48.43 -39.72 -50.57
N SER A 486 48.36 -40.33 -51.77
CA SER A 486 48.49 -41.77 -51.98
C SER A 486 49.94 -42.10 -52.36
N PRO A 487 50.59 -43.03 -51.72
CA PRO A 487 51.96 -43.42 -52.12
C PRO A 487 51.88 -44.39 -53.32
N GLU A 488 52.62 -44.07 -54.38
CA GLU A 488 52.94 -44.98 -55.49
C GLU A 488 53.80 -46.15 -55.00
N PRO A 489 53.68 -47.36 -55.59
CA PRO A 489 54.45 -48.53 -55.23
C PRO A 489 55.85 -48.51 -55.85
N ALA A 490 56.87 -48.68 -55.00
CA ALA A 490 58.27 -48.85 -55.46
C ALA A 490 58.45 -50.15 -56.16
N GLU A 491 58.93 -50.12 -57.41
CA GLU A 491 59.50 -51.23 -58.12
C GLU A 491 60.86 -51.65 -57.64
N VAL A 492 61.04 -52.91 -57.48
CA VAL A 492 62.21 -53.68 -57.22
C VAL A 492 63.24 -53.51 -58.35
N ILE A 493 64.50 -53.18 -58.05
CA ILE A 493 65.70 -53.84 -58.43
C ILE A 493 66.75 -53.71 -57.34
#